data_da3d9f23856403a3f0abf2a1a9aa4dda
#
_entry.id   da3d9f23856403a3f0abf2a1a9aa4dda
#
_cell.length_a   1.000
_cell.length_b   1.000
_cell.length_c   1.000
_cell.angle_alpha   90.00
_cell.angle_beta   90.00
_cell.angle_gamma   90.00
#
_symmetry.space_group_name_H-M   'P 1'
#
loop_
_entity.id
_entity.type
_entity.pdbx_description
1 polymer ?
#
loop_
_entity_poly.entity_id
_entity_poly.type
_entity_poly.pdbx_seq_one_letter_code
_entity_poly.pdbx_strand_id
1 'polypeptide(L)'
;LVRLETSPEDITGMKSAQGILTVRGGMTSHAAVVARGMGECCVSGCGDIAMDEENKKFTLAGKEFHEGDFISIDGTTGNIYDGIIPTVDATIAGEFGRIMAWADKYRTMKVRTNADTPADAKKARELGAEGIGLCRTEHMFFDPERIAAFREMICSDTVEERETALNKILPYQQGDFEKLYEALEGCPVTIRFLDPPLHEFVPTE
;
A
#
# COMPACT_ATOMS: atom_id res chain seq x y z
N LEU A 1 -12.62 2.01 8.29
CA LEU A 1 -13.01 3.34 7.81
C LEU A 1 -14.36 3.24 7.09
N VAL A 2 -15.37 3.99 7.54
CA VAL A 2 -16.68 4.09 6.89
C VAL A 2 -16.90 5.52 6.42
N ARG A 3 -17.17 5.74 5.14
CA ARG A 3 -17.33 7.07 4.52
C ARG A 3 -18.43 7.08 3.47
N LEU A 4 -18.95 8.25 3.17
CA LEU A 4 -19.85 8.41 2.03
C LEU A 4 -19.13 8.04 0.72
N GLU A 5 -17.93 8.56 0.54
CA GLU A 5 -16.95 8.22 -0.49
C GLU A 5 -15.54 8.61 0.01
N THR A 6 -14.48 8.11 -0.60
CA THR A 6 -13.12 8.50 -0.25
C THR A 6 -12.49 9.39 -1.30
N SER A 7 -11.63 10.29 -0.85
CA SER A 7 -10.81 11.18 -1.66
C SER A 7 -9.31 10.93 -1.41
N PRO A 8 -8.40 11.51 -2.20
CA PRO A 8 -6.96 11.44 -1.92
C PRO A 8 -6.55 11.93 -0.53
N GLU A 9 -7.33 12.81 0.09
CA GLU A 9 -7.10 13.34 1.44
C GLU A 9 -7.32 12.28 2.53
N ASP A 10 -8.12 11.24 2.23
CA ASP A 10 -8.44 10.15 3.17
C ASP A 10 -7.35 9.06 3.24
N ILE A 11 -6.29 9.15 2.45
CA ILE A 11 -5.23 8.12 2.34
C ILE A 11 -4.65 7.72 3.70
N THR A 12 -4.41 8.68 4.59
CA THR A 12 -3.87 8.40 5.92
C THR A 12 -4.85 7.58 6.75
N GLY A 13 -6.14 7.91 6.70
CA GLY A 13 -7.19 7.15 7.37
C GLY A 13 -7.37 5.76 6.77
N MET A 14 -7.27 5.64 5.44
CA MET A 14 -7.35 4.35 4.75
C MET A 14 -6.21 3.41 5.13
N LYS A 15 -4.97 3.92 5.24
CA LYS A 15 -3.79 3.14 5.68
C LYS A 15 -3.88 2.64 7.12
N SER A 16 -4.60 3.36 7.98
CA SER A 16 -4.76 3.01 9.40
C SER A 16 -5.99 2.12 9.65
N ALA A 17 -6.84 1.94 8.65
CA ALA A 17 -8.06 1.18 8.76
C ALA A 17 -7.80 -0.31 8.52
N GLN A 18 -8.52 -1.18 9.20
CA GLN A 18 -8.52 -2.63 8.96
C GLN A 18 -9.47 -3.06 7.82
N GLY A 19 -10.16 -2.11 7.25
CA GLY A 19 -11.05 -2.30 6.12
C GLY A 19 -11.76 -1.00 5.75
N ILE A 20 -12.25 -0.93 4.51
CA ILE A 20 -12.84 0.27 3.95
C ILE A 20 -14.24 -0.03 3.45
N LEU A 21 -15.21 0.76 3.91
CA LEU A 21 -16.61 0.67 3.51
C LEU A 21 -17.08 2.03 3.01
N THR A 22 -17.63 2.09 1.79
CA THR A 22 -18.19 3.34 1.27
C THR A 22 -19.61 3.17 0.77
N VAL A 23 -20.40 4.22 0.95
CA VAL A 23 -21.78 4.27 0.48
C VAL A 23 -21.82 4.42 -1.04
N ARG A 24 -20.98 5.29 -1.58
CA ARG A 24 -20.84 5.56 -3.01
C ARG A 24 -19.57 4.90 -3.56
N GLY A 25 -19.60 4.64 -4.86
CA GLY A 25 -18.47 4.10 -5.58
C GLY A 25 -18.76 2.76 -6.25
N GLY A 26 -17.73 2.16 -6.79
CA GLY A 26 -17.76 0.88 -7.47
C GLY A 26 -16.33 0.37 -7.65
N MET A 27 -16.11 -0.65 -8.48
CA MET A 27 -14.82 -1.31 -8.69
C MET A 27 -13.68 -0.36 -9.16
N THR A 28 -14.03 0.76 -9.76
CA THR A 28 -13.08 1.79 -10.25
C THR A 28 -13.06 3.05 -9.39
N SER A 29 -13.78 3.08 -8.28
CA SER A 29 -13.76 4.21 -7.34
C SER A 29 -12.39 4.36 -6.67
N HIS A 30 -12.10 5.55 -6.17
CA HIS A 30 -10.87 5.83 -5.41
C HIS A 30 -10.70 4.84 -4.26
N ALA A 31 -11.76 4.59 -3.46
CA ALA A 31 -11.73 3.61 -2.37
C ALA A 31 -11.28 2.23 -2.84
N ALA A 32 -11.90 1.69 -3.89
CA ALA A 32 -11.62 0.34 -4.36
C ALA A 32 -10.23 0.19 -4.99
N VAL A 33 -9.78 1.21 -5.74
CA VAL A 33 -8.46 1.18 -6.39
C VAL A 33 -7.35 1.28 -5.35
N VAL A 34 -7.46 2.23 -4.42
CA VAL A 34 -6.44 2.45 -3.38
C VAL A 34 -6.41 1.29 -2.39
N ALA A 35 -7.56 0.81 -1.90
CA ALA A 35 -7.62 -0.34 -0.99
C ALA A 35 -6.99 -1.59 -1.62
N ARG A 36 -7.26 -1.85 -2.90
CA ARG A 36 -6.63 -2.96 -3.62
C ARG A 36 -5.11 -2.81 -3.72
N GLY A 37 -4.62 -1.59 -3.96
CA GLY A 37 -3.19 -1.29 -3.97
C GLY A 37 -2.52 -1.47 -2.60
N MET A 38 -3.27 -1.25 -1.51
CA MET A 38 -2.81 -1.46 -0.13
C MET A 38 -2.96 -2.91 0.35
N GLY A 39 -3.72 -3.75 -0.35
CA GLY A 39 -4.08 -5.09 0.10
C GLY A 39 -5.17 -5.11 1.18
N GLU A 40 -5.91 -4.01 1.33
CA GLU A 40 -6.94 -3.86 2.35
C GLU A 40 -8.31 -4.33 1.84
N CYS A 41 -9.10 -4.91 2.74
CA CYS A 41 -10.47 -5.31 2.44
C CYS A 41 -11.34 -4.08 2.18
N CYS A 42 -12.07 -4.09 1.08
CA CYS A 42 -12.92 -2.97 0.70
C CYS A 42 -14.29 -3.44 0.18
N VAL A 43 -15.34 -2.84 0.71
CA VAL A 43 -16.69 -2.88 0.14
C VAL A 43 -17.07 -1.47 -0.26
N SER A 44 -17.21 -1.21 -1.57
CA SER A 44 -17.56 0.12 -2.07
C SER A 44 -18.88 0.12 -2.81
N GLY A 45 -19.68 1.20 -2.61
CA GLY A 45 -20.98 1.35 -3.25
C GLY A 45 -22.12 0.68 -2.50
N CYS A 46 -22.03 0.56 -1.17
CA CYS A 46 -23.14 0.07 -0.34
C CYS A 46 -24.21 1.15 -0.18
N GLY A 47 -25.09 1.30 -1.17
CA GLY A 47 -26.14 2.32 -1.22
C GLY A 47 -27.23 2.18 -0.16
N ASP A 48 -27.30 1.03 0.52
CA ASP A 48 -28.28 0.78 1.60
C ASP A 48 -27.89 1.44 2.93
N ILE A 49 -26.67 1.99 3.02
CA ILE A 49 -26.19 2.72 4.19
C ILE A 49 -26.77 4.14 4.20
N ALA A 50 -27.48 4.49 5.27
CA ALA A 50 -27.82 5.87 5.58
C ALA A 50 -26.73 6.46 6.49
N MET A 51 -25.84 7.28 5.90
CA MET A 51 -24.68 7.85 6.57
C MET A 51 -24.99 9.18 7.25
N ASP A 52 -24.53 9.36 8.47
CA ASP A 52 -24.51 10.61 9.24
C ASP A 52 -23.09 10.88 9.74
N GLU A 53 -22.28 11.48 8.87
CA GLU A 53 -20.84 11.72 9.16
C GLU A 53 -20.65 12.75 10.28
N GLU A 54 -21.58 13.72 10.44
CA GLU A 54 -21.50 14.73 11.49
C GLU A 54 -21.61 14.11 12.88
N ASN A 55 -22.51 13.14 13.04
CA ASN A 55 -22.72 12.42 14.30
C ASN A 55 -21.92 11.12 14.39
N LYS A 56 -21.04 10.84 13.42
CA LYS A 56 -20.18 9.65 13.34
C LYS A 56 -20.95 8.35 13.49
N LYS A 57 -22.08 8.23 12.79
CA LYS A 57 -22.95 7.07 12.81
C LYS A 57 -23.50 6.76 11.42
N PHE A 58 -23.98 5.54 11.25
CA PHE A 58 -24.73 5.14 10.07
C PHE A 58 -25.77 4.10 10.42
N THR A 59 -26.77 3.98 9.57
CA THR A 59 -27.82 2.95 9.67
C THR A 59 -27.71 2.00 8.48
N LEU A 60 -27.74 0.72 8.74
CA LEU A 60 -27.77 -0.33 7.73
C LEU A 60 -28.75 -1.44 8.17
N ALA A 61 -29.61 -1.85 7.26
CA ALA A 61 -30.63 -2.89 7.51
C ALA A 61 -31.47 -2.65 8.78
N GLY A 62 -31.77 -1.37 9.10
CA GLY A 62 -32.56 -0.98 10.27
C GLY A 62 -31.80 -0.96 11.60
N LYS A 63 -30.50 -1.25 11.60
CA LYS A 63 -29.63 -1.14 12.79
C LYS A 63 -28.75 0.10 12.66
N GLU A 64 -28.62 0.84 13.78
CA GLU A 64 -27.71 1.98 13.89
C GLU A 64 -26.37 1.53 14.45
N PHE A 65 -25.28 2.02 13.85
CA PHE A 65 -23.89 1.79 14.23
C PHE A 65 -23.21 3.11 14.54
N HIS A 66 -22.36 3.12 15.57
CA HIS A 66 -21.63 4.30 16.05
C HIS A 66 -20.13 4.09 15.96
N GLU A 67 -19.39 5.16 16.12
CA GLU A 67 -17.93 5.11 16.24
C GLU A 67 -17.54 4.18 17.41
N GLY A 68 -16.70 3.17 17.13
CA GLY A 68 -16.27 2.15 18.08
C GLY A 68 -17.04 0.83 17.99
N ASP A 69 -18.16 0.77 17.29
CA ASP A 69 -18.84 -0.49 17.03
C ASP A 69 -18.05 -1.37 16.06
N PHE A 70 -18.17 -2.68 16.24
CA PHE A 70 -17.51 -3.66 15.38
C PHE A 70 -18.45 -4.10 14.25
N ILE A 71 -17.94 -4.04 13.05
CA ILE A 71 -18.52 -4.65 11.86
C ILE A 71 -17.47 -5.47 11.14
N SER A 72 -17.86 -6.54 10.46
CA SER A 72 -16.99 -7.29 9.57
C SER A 72 -17.46 -7.16 8.13
N ILE A 73 -16.51 -7.04 7.20
CA ILE A 73 -16.80 -6.88 5.77
C ILE A 73 -16.11 -7.97 4.96
N ASP A 74 -16.77 -8.44 3.91
CA ASP A 74 -16.21 -9.38 2.94
C ASP A 74 -16.11 -8.70 1.57
N GLY A 75 -14.90 -8.32 1.20
CA GLY A 75 -14.63 -7.65 -0.08
C GLY A 75 -14.86 -8.52 -1.32
N THR A 76 -14.96 -9.85 -1.15
CA THR A 76 -15.22 -10.78 -2.26
C THR A 76 -16.71 -10.83 -2.60
N THR A 77 -17.54 -10.93 -1.58
CA THR A 77 -19.00 -11.06 -1.74
C THR A 77 -19.73 -9.73 -1.63
N GLY A 78 -19.12 -8.71 -1.02
CA GLY A 78 -19.73 -7.43 -0.69
C GLY A 78 -20.60 -7.48 0.56
N ASN A 79 -20.57 -8.57 1.31
CA ASN A 79 -21.38 -8.72 2.52
C ASN A 79 -20.81 -7.92 3.68
N ILE A 80 -21.71 -7.40 4.51
CA ILE A 80 -21.41 -6.69 5.76
C ILE A 80 -22.10 -7.45 6.87
N TYR A 81 -21.35 -7.72 7.93
CA TYR A 81 -21.82 -8.49 9.08
C TYR A 81 -21.74 -7.64 10.33
N ASP A 82 -22.74 -7.81 11.19
CA ASP A 82 -22.79 -7.19 12.50
C ASP A 82 -21.83 -7.90 13.48
N GLY A 83 -20.91 -7.14 14.06
CA GLY A 83 -19.93 -7.65 15.01
C GLY A 83 -18.69 -8.26 14.39
N ILE A 84 -17.94 -8.99 15.21
CA ILE A 84 -16.66 -9.62 14.85
C ILE A 84 -16.92 -11.04 14.35
N ILE A 85 -16.50 -11.33 13.11
CA ILE A 85 -16.44 -12.70 12.61
C ILE A 85 -14.98 -13.16 12.47
N PRO A 86 -14.70 -14.46 12.67
CA PRO A 86 -13.38 -15.00 12.39
C PRO A 86 -12.98 -14.77 10.95
N THR A 87 -11.83 -14.15 10.74
CA THR A 87 -11.24 -13.94 9.43
C THR A 87 -10.04 -14.85 9.23
N VAL A 88 -9.71 -15.12 7.98
CA VAL A 88 -8.51 -15.86 7.59
C VAL A 88 -7.70 -15.00 6.63
N ASP A 89 -6.38 -15.04 6.76
CA ASP A 89 -5.50 -14.37 5.82
C ASP A 89 -5.67 -14.97 4.42
N ALA A 90 -5.58 -14.12 3.40
CA ALA A 90 -5.54 -14.57 2.02
C ALA A 90 -4.26 -15.40 1.81
N THR A 91 -4.42 -16.68 1.54
CA THR A 91 -3.30 -17.60 1.30
C THR A 91 -3.39 -18.21 -0.09
N ILE A 92 -2.21 -18.46 -0.69
CA ILE A 92 -2.10 -19.25 -1.91
C ILE A 92 -2.20 -20.74 -1.52
N ALA A 93 -3.40 -21.18 -1.15
CA ALA A 93 -3.65 -22.53 -0.64
C ALA A 93 -4.85 -23.18 -1.36
N GLY A 94 -5.08 -24.46 -1.10
CA GLY A 94 -6.20 -25.20 -1.63
C GLY A 94 -6.21 -25.28 -3.17
N GLU A 95 -7.37 -25.14 -3.77
CA GLU A 95 -7.55 -25.24 -5.22
C GLU A 95 -6.84 -24.11 -5.98
N PHE A 96 -6.76 -22.91 -5.41
CA PHE A 96 -6.00 -21.81 -5.99
C PHE A 96 -4.49 -22.13 -6.05
N GLY A 97 -3.94 -22.71 -4.99
CA GLY A 97 -2.56 -23.20 -4.97
C GLY A 97 -2.28 -24.28 -6.04
N ARG A 98 -3.25 -25.17 -6.30
CA ARG A 98 -3.14 -26.16 -7.37
C ARG A 98 -3.10 -25.52 -8.75
N ILE A 99 -3.95 -24.52 -9.00
CA ILE A 99 -3.95 -23.77 -10.27
C ILE A 99 -2.62 -23.04 -10.45
N MET A 100 -2.11 -22.39 -9.39
CA MET A 100 -0.81 -21.71 -9.42
C MET A 100 0.34 -22.70 -9.72
N ALA A 101 0.33 -23.87 -9.11
CA ALA A 101 1.32 -24.93 -9.38
C ALA A 101 1.26 -25.42 -10.84
N TRP A 102 0.06 -25.50 -11.42
CA TRP A 102 -0.07 -25.81 -12.85
C TRP A 102 0.44 -24.68 -13.73
N ALA A 103 0.11 -23.42 -13.40
CA ALA A 103 0.63 -22.27 -14.12
C ALA A 103 2.16 -22.24 -14.11
N ASP A 104 2.79 -22.48 -12.94
CA ASP A 104 4.24 -22.53 -12.80
C ASP A 104 4.91 -23.63 -13.63
N LYS A 105 4.22 -24.74 -13.84
CA LYS A 105 4.72 -25.84 -14.68
C LYS A 105 4.81 -25.47 -16.16
N TYR A 106 3.91 -24.62 -16.65
CA TYR A 106 3.78 -24.31 -18.07
C TYR A 106 4.27 -22.90 -18.45
N ARG A 107 4.35 -21.97 -17.49
CA ARG A 107 4.83 -20.62 -17.76
C ARG A 107 6.32 -20.63 -18.14
N THR A 108 6.68 -19.77 -19.08
CA THR A 108 8.07 -19.51 -19.49
C THR A 108 8.57 -18.18 -18.95
N MET A 109 7.67 -17.27 -18.62
CA MET A 109 8.00 -15.97 -18.08
C MET A 109 8.01 -15.98 -16.55
N LYS A 110 8.89 -15.18 -15.98
CA LYS A 110 8.98 -14.94 -14.54
C LYS A 110 8.18 -13.71 -14.13
N VAL A 111 7.63 -13.75 -12.92
CA VAL A 111 6.87 -12.63 -12.35
C VAL A 111 7.79 -11.80 -11.46
N ARG A 112 7.87 -10.52 -11.77
CA ARG A 112 8.55 -9.52 -10.93
C ARG A 112 7.56 -8.47 -10.49
N THR A 113 7.70 -8.01 -9.25
CA THR A 113 6.85 -6.98 -8.66
C THR A 113 7.58 -5.66 -8.51
N ASN A 114 6.85 -4.60 -8.24
CA ASN A 114 7.43 -3.37 -7.72
C ASN A 114 7.52 -3.49 -6.19
N ALA A 115 8.67 -3.18 -5.63
CA ALA A 115 8.89 -3.10 -4.20
C ALA A 115 10.01 -2.10 -3.91
N ASP A 116 9.77 -1.20 -2.97
CA ASP A 116 10.66 -0.09 -2.67
C ASP A 116 11.25 -0.21 -1.25
N THR A 117 10.72 -1.13 -0.43
CA THR A 117 11.20 -1.40 0.93
C THR A 117 11.56 -2.87 1.13
N PRO A 118 12.41 -3.20 2.11
CA PRO A 118 12.71 -4.60 2.47
C PRO A 118 11.47 -5.39 2.90
N ALA A 119 10.51 -4.74 3.57
CA ALA A 119 9.25 -5.36 4.00
C ALA A 119 8.39 -5.76 2.79
N ASP A 120 8.24 -4.87 1.81
CA ASP A 120 7.50 -5.15 0.57
C ASP A 120 8.18 -6.26 -0.23
N ALA A 121 9.51 -6.25 -0.31
CA ALA A 121 10.28 -7.28 -0.99
C ALA A 121 10.07 -8.66 -0.35
N LYS A 122 10.10 -8.74 0.98
CA LYS A 122 9.81 -9.97 1.71
C LYS A 122 8.39 -10.46 1.45
N LYS A 123 7.40 -9.56 1.54
CA LYS A 123 5.99 -9.90 1.26
C LYS A 123 5.80 -10.36 -0.17
N ALA A 124 6.44 -9.73 -1.12
CA ALA A 124 6.42 -10.11 -2.53
C ALA A 124 6.98 -11.54 -2.74
N ARG A 125 8.08 -11.88 -2.06
CA ARG A 125 8.66 -13.23 -2.10
C ARG A 125 7.70 -14.27 -1.52
N GLU A 126 7.08 -13.99 -0.38
CA GLU A 126 6.06 -14.87 0.23
C GLU A 126 4.89 -15.13 -0.71
N LEU A 127 4.53 -14.15 -1.54
CA LEU A 127 3.48 -14.26 -2.56
C LEU A 127 3.96 -14.87 -3.89
N GLY A 128 5.23 -15.30 -3.98
CA GLY A 128 5.76 -16.02 -5.13
C GLY A 128 6.43 -15.13 -6.19
N ALA A 129 6.73 -13.88 -5.91
CA ALA A 129 7.51 -13.05 -6.83
C ALA A 129 8.94 -13.59 -6.98
N GLU A 130 9.46 -13.54 -8.20
CA GLU A 130 10.79 -14.05 -8.56
C GLU A 130 11.81 -12.92 -8.78
N GLY A 131 11.53 -11.76 -8.22
CA GLY A 131 12.39 -10.57 -8.23
C GLY A 131 11.62 -9.28 -8.18
N ILE A 132 12.36 -8.17 -8.18
CA ILE A 132 11.82 -6.81 -8.27
C ILE A 132 12.03 -6.29 -9.69
N GLY A 133 10.92 -5.89 -10.34
CA GLY A 133 10.90 -5.30 -11.66
C GLY A 133 11.18 -3.80 -11.65
N LEU A 134 10.87 -3.13 -10.55
CA LEU A 134 11.19 -1.73 -10.30
C LEU A 134 11.28 -1.47 -8.79
N CYS A 135 12.44 -0.98 -8.36
CA CYS A 135 12.65 -0.33 -7.07
C CYS A 135 12.83 1.17 -7.31
N ARG A 136 11.94 1.97 -6.77
CA ARG A 136 11.97 3.43 -6.86
C ARG A 136 12.72 3.98 -5.66
N THR A 137 13.96 4.34 -5.89
CA THR A 137 14.88 4.72 -4.80
C THR A 137 14.49 5.99 -4.06
N GLU A 138 13.75 6.90 -4.72
CA GLU A 138 13.22 8.10 -4.09
C GLU A 138 12.21 7.79 -2.97
N HIS A 139 11.46 6.70 -3.05
CA HIS A 139 10.52 6.29 -2.02
C HIS A 139 11.18 5.92 -0.69
N MET A 140 12.47 5.60 -0.69
CA MET A 140 13.24 5.34 0.53
C MET A 140 13.42 6.59 1.41
N PHE A 141 13.14 7.79 0.88
CA PHE A 141 13.40 9.07 1.53
C PHE A 141 12.17 9.85 1.96
N PHE A 142 10.97 9.27 1.88
CA PHE A 142 9.76 9.91 2.42
C PHE A 142 9.67 9.88 3.95
N ASP A 143 10.52 9.10 4.61
CA ASP A 143 10.60 9.06 6.07
C ASP A 143 10.98 10.44 6.63
N PRO A 144 10.30 10.94 7.70
CA PRO A 144 10.58 12.25 8.29
C PRO A 144 12.03 12.48 8.71
N GLU A 145 12.74 11.42 9.11
CA GLU A 145 14.15 11.53 9.49
C GLU A 145 15.09 11.67 8.28
N ARG A 146 14.65 11.24 7.11
CA ARG A 146 15.47 11.18 5.88
C ARG A 146 15.16 12.31 4.91
N ILE A 147 13.91 12.77 4.87
CA ILE A 147 13.42 13.72 3.88
C ILE A 147 14.17 15.06 3.92
N ALA A 148 14.61 15.48 5.10
CA ALA A 148 15.34 16.75 5.25
C ALA A 148 16.68 16.72 4.49
N ALA A 149 17.48 15.66 4.66
CA ALA A 149 18.74 15.48 3.95
C ALA A 149 18.56 15.31 2.44
N PHE A 150 17.46 14.67 2.03
CA PHE A 150 17.13 14.50 0.63
C PHE A 150 16.73 15.82 -0.03
N ARG A 151 15.95 16.68 0.64
CA ARG A 151 15.63 18.04 0.21
C ARG A 151 16.88 18.92 0.11
N GLU A 152 17.80 18.81 1.05
CA GLU A 152 19.09 19.51 1.03
C GLU A 152 19.87 19.14 -0.24
N MET A 153 19.91 17.87 -0.61
CA MET A 153 20.53 17.41 -1.84
C MET A 153 19.87 18.00 -3.10
N ILE A 154 18.53 18.04 -3.14
CA ILE A 154 17.77 18.60 -4.26
C ILE A 154 18.03 20.10 -4.41
N CYS A 155 18.06 20.84 -3.29
CA CYS A 155 18.18 22.29 -3.26
C CYS A 155 19.63 22.80 -3.26
N SER A 156 20.63 21.92 -3.36
CA SER A 156 22.05 22.29 -3.39
C SER A 156 22.41 23.02 -4.70
N ASP A 157 23.04 24.17 -4.59
CA ASP A 157 23.51 24.98 -5.75
C ASP A 157 24.88 24.55 -6.24
N THR A 158 25.74 24.04 -5.36
CA THR A 158 27.09 23.61 -5.67
C THR A 158 27.27 22.08 -5.60
N VAL A 159 28.32 21.57 -6.23
CA VAL A 159 28.68 20.14 -6.18
C VAL A 159 29.05 19.76 -4.76
N GLU A 160 29.81 20.59 -4.07
CA GLU A 160 30.31 20.34 -2.70
C GLU A 160 29.16 20.26 -1.70
N GLU A 161 28.16 21.15 -1.80
CA GLU A 161 26.96 21.10 -0.97
C GLU A 161 26.17 19.80 -1.25
N ARG A 162 26.00 19.47 -2.52
CA ARG A 162 25.30 18.25 -2.92
C ARG A 162 25.99 16.99 -2.45
N GLU A 163 27.31 16.91 -2.56
CA GLU A 163 28.09 15.77 -2.04
C GLU A 163 27.97 15.66 -0.51
N THR A 164 27.92 16.79 0.20
CA THR A 164 27.70 16.82 1.64
C THR A 164 26.34 16.24 2.01
N ALA A 165 25.30 16.62 1.30
CA ALA A 165 23.94 16.07 1.49
C ALA A 165 23.84 14.60 1.11
N LEU A 166 24.48 14.19 0.00
CA LEU A 166 24.55 12.80 -0.44
C LEU A 166 25.22 11.90 0.59
N ASN A 167 26.28 12.37 1.24
CA ASN A 167 26.94 11.63 2.31
C ASN A 167 26.06 11.40 3.55
N LYS A 168 25.04 12.24 3.77
CA LYS A 168 24.06 12.04 4.84
C LYS A 168 23.06 10.94 4.50
N ILE A 169 22.66 10.82 3.22
CA ILE A 169 21.66 9.85 2.78
C ILE A 169 22.26 8.49 2.43
N LEU A 170 23.54 8.43 2.08
CA LEU A 170 24.22 7.21 1.67
C LEU A 170 24.08 6.05 2.67
N PRO A 171 24.28 6.23 4.00
CA PRO A 171 24.13 5.12 4.94
C PRO A 171 22.72 4.54 5.00
N TYR A 172 21.69 5.38 4.85
CA TYR A 172 20.30 4.94 4.82
C TYR A 172 20.03 4.07 3.58
N GLN A 173 20.41 4.57 2.41
CA GLN A 173 20.19 3.86 1.15
C GLN A 173 20.98 2.56 1.09
N GLN A 174 22.21 2.56 1.56
CA GLN A 174 23.04 1.35 1.66
C GLN A 174 22.35 0.30 2.55
N GLY A 175 21.93 0.68 3.75
CA GLY A 175 21.27 -0.23 4.68
C GLY A 175 19.93 -0.76 4.16
N ASP A 176 19.18 0.04 3.40
CA ASP A 176 17.94 -0.40 2.76
C ASP A 176 18.22 -1.41 1.65
N PHE A 177 19.24 -1.19 0.82
CA PHE A 177 19.63 -2.14 -0.22
C PHE A 177 20.16 -3.46 0.36
N GLU A 178 20.99 -3.40 1.40
CA GLU A 178 21.47 -4.61 2.08
C GLU A 178 20.32 -5.49 2.54
N LYS A 179 19.35 -4.91 3.27
CA LYS A 179 18.16 -5.62 3.74
C LYS A 179 17.24 -6.08 2.61
N LEU A 180 17.13 -5.28 1.52
CA LEU A 180 16.34 -5.63 0.35
C LEU A 180 16.94 -6.85 -0.37
N TYR A 181 18.25 -6.89 -0.54
CA TYR A 181 18.94 -8.05 -1.11
C TYR A 181 18.86 -9.29 -0.22
N GLU A 182 18.94 -9.12 1.10
CA GLU A 182 18.70 -10.22 2.05
C GLU A 182 17.30 -10.80 1.89
N ALA A 183 16.28 -9.95 1.82
CA ALA A 183 14.87 -10.38 1.65
C ALA A 183 14.62 -11.11 0.32
N LEU A 184 15.42 -10.81 -0.70
CA LEU A 184 15.25 -11.37 -2.05
C LEU A 184 16.05 -12.66 -2.29
N GLU A 185 16.97 -13.03 -1.41
CA GLU A 185 17.69 -14.31 -1.47
C GLU A 185 18.28 -14.63 -2.86
N GLY A 186 18.89 -13.64 -3.50
CA GLY A 186 19.54 -13.79 -4.81
C GLY A 186 18.61 -13.61 -6.02
N CYS A 187 17.35 -13.24 -5.80
CA CYS A 187 16.47 -12.86 -6.91
C CYS A 187 16.90 -11.51 -7.53
N PRO A 188 16.68 -11.33 -8.85
CA PRO A 188 17.09 -10.10 -9.53
C PRO A 188 16.28 -8.88 -9.10
N VAL A 189 16.95 -7.73 -9.05
CA VAL A 189 16.36 -6.43 -8.74
C VAL A 189 16.69 -5.45 -9.86
N THR A 190 15.68 -4.74 -10.35
CA THR A 190 15.86 -3.58 -11.21
C THR A 190 15.71 -2.32 -10.36
N ILE A 191 16.78 -1.57 -10.22
CA ILE A 191 16.85 -0.35 -9.42
C ILE A 191 16.79 0.84 -10.36
N ARG A 192 15.87 1.78 -10.11
CA ARG A 192 15.88 3.09 -10.75
C ARG A 192 16.86 3.99 -10.02
N PHE A 193 17.71 4.71 -10.77
CA PHE A 193 18.49 5.78 -10.19
C PHE A 193 17.59 6.87 -9.60
N LEU A 194 18.11 7.65 -8.65
CA LEU A 194 17.37 8.73 -8.01
C LEU A 194 16.77 9.67 -9.06
N ASP A 195 15.44 9.75 -9.05
CA ASP A 195 14.66 10.60 -9.95
C ASP A 195 13.52 11.23 -9.14
N PRO A 196 13.87 12.19 -8.23
CA PRO A 196 12.88 12.77 -7.32
C PRO A 196 11.88 13.65 -8.07
N PRO A 197 10.57 13.36 -7.99
CA PRO A 197 9.56 14.29 -8.45
C PRO A 197 9.54 15.51 -7.52
N LEU A 198 9.97 16.67 -8.04
CA LEU A 198 10.19 17.86 -7.21
C LEU A 198 8.95 18.29 -6.44
N HIS A 199 7.76 18.15 -7.02
CA HIS A 199 6.49 18.51 -6.38
C HIS A 199 6.14 17.65 -5.16
N GLU A 200 6.75 16.47 -4.99
CA GLU A 200 6.55 15.61 -3.82
C GLU A 200 7.52 15.91 -2.69
N PHE A 201 8.69 16.43 -3.00
CA PHE A 201 9.74 16.67 -2.02
C PHE A 201 9.87 18.15 -1.61
N VAL A 202 9.67 19.06 -2.55
CA VAL A 202 9.80 20.51 -2.31
C VAL A 202 8.41 21.08 -2.05
N PRO A 203 8.18 21.78 -0.90
CA PRO A 203 6.91 22.42 -0.64
C PRO A 203 6.57 23.41 -1.77
N THR A 204 5.37 23.34 -2.27
CA THR A 204 4.77 24.40 -3.07
C THR A 204 4.18 25.44 -2.12
N GLU A 205 4.45 26.73 -2.37
CA GLU A 205 3.86 27.85 -1.58
C GLU A 205 2.33 27.77 -1.55
#